data_750dc4408512b216c5ca54e480717888
#
_entry.id   750dc4408512b216c5ca54e480717888
#
_cell.length_a   1.000
_cell.length_b   1.000
_cell.length_c   1.000
_cell.angle_alpha   90.00
_cell.angle_beta   90.00
_cell.angle_gamma   90.00
#
_symmetry.space_group_name_H-M   'P 1'
#
loop_
_entity.id
_entity.type
_entity.pdbx_description
1 polymer ?
#
loop_
_entity_poly.entity_id
_entity_poly.type
_entity_poly.pdbx_seq_one_letter_code
_entity_poly.pdbx_strand_id
1 'polypeptide(L)'
;MKTYVVKIGGVASDQLNAQFFSTIRKWQAQGIQIVIIHGGGHYITELMEQFQIKRQIKKGLRVTDETTLELTKMALLGQVQPRLVSLFQKEGLQPVSLHAGCDQLIQGKVINYAELGYVGQVTAINHQLLKLQMNHRKIPVIAPLGITKDGQWLNINADEVACKIASSIQADELFLLTDVPGIKENNQWLKRINLSKIEMLKNQNIITGGMIPKLNSAKYALLHGVKSVNINNNIHCFGTKITA
;
A
#
# COMPACT_ATOMS: atom_id res chain seq x y z
N MET A 1 -6.62 20.57 -5.96
CA MET A 1 -7.53 19.47 -5.56
C MET A 1 -6.81 18.65 -4.50
N LYS A 2 -7.50 18.19 -3.44
CA LYS A 2 -6.87 17.30 -2.47
C LYS A 2 -6.76 15.88 -3.04
N THR A 3 -5.70 15.17 -2.67
CA THR A 3 -5.48 13.79 -3.09
C THR A 3 -5.16 12.92 -1.89
N TYR A 4 -5.90 11.80 -1.75
CA TYR A 4 -5.71 10.81 -0.71
C TYR A 4 -5.25 9.50 -1.30
N VAL A 5 -4.25 8.91 -0.67
CA VAL A 5 -3.75 7.58 -1.02
C VAL A 5 -4.11 6.62 0.10
N VAL A 6 -4.74 5.50 -0.22
CA VAL A 6 -5.16 4.50 0.77
C VAL A 6 -4.49 3.16 0.43
N LYS A 7 -3.65 2.69 1.32
CA LYS A 7 -3.11 1.33 1.24
C LYS A 7 -3.98 0.39 2.07
N ILE A 8 -4.58 -0.59 1.43
CA ILE A 8 -5.40 -1.61 2.06
C ILE A 8 -4.52 -2.85 2.30
N GLY A 9 -4.36 -3.25 3.57
CA GLY A 9 -3.64 -4.48 3.94
C GLY A 9 -4.36 -5.73 3.42
N GLY A 10 -3.66 -6.86 3.36
CA GLY A 10 -4.22 -8.10 2.81
C GLY A 10 -5.53 -8.51 3.48
N VAL A 11 -5.55 -8.65 4.80
CA VAL A 11 -6.77 -9.02 5.56
C VAL A 11 -7.83 -7.91 5.51
N ALA A 12 -7.42 -6.64 5.51
CA ALA A 12 -8.36 -5.52 5.42
C ALA A 12 -9.11 -5.47 4.08
N SER A 13 -8.55 -6.04 2.99
CA SER A 13 -9.24 -6.11 1.70
C SER A 13 -10.49 -6.99 1.72
N ASP A 14 -10.55 -7.97 2.62
CA ASP A 14 -11.70 -8.87 2.77
C ASP A 14 -12.78 -8.30 3.71
N GLN A 15 -12.44 -7.27 4.48
CA GLN A 15 -13.28 -6.68 5.51
C GLN A 15 -13.79 -5.27 5.13
N LEU A 16 -13.71 -4.89 3.84
CA LEU A 16 -14.27 -3.63 3.38
C LEU A 16 -15.79 -3.63 3.58
N ASN A 17 -16.26 -2.73 4.41
CA ASN A 17 -17.65 -2.62 4.79
C ASN A 17 -18.35 -1.39 4.18
N ALA A 18 -19.65 -1.26 4.39
CA ALA A 18 -20.44 -0.15 3.89
C ALA A 18 -19.91 1.24 4.36
N GLN A 19 -19.34 1.30 5.57
CA GLN A 19 -18.77 2.56 6.11
C GLN A 19 -17.50 2.98 5.36
N PHE A 20 -16.66 2.02 4.95
CA PHE A 20 -15.50 2.30 4.08
C PHE A 20 -15.96 2.96 2.77
N PHE A 21 -16.90 2.34 2.07
CA PHE A 21 -17.38 2.86 0.78
C PHE A 21 -18.16 4.18 0.93
N SER A 22 -18.91 4.35 1.99
CA SER A 22 -19.56 5.62 2.33
C SER A 22 -18.54 6.75 2.51
N THR A 23 -17.41 6.46 3.17
CA THR A 23 -16.32 7.43 3.34
C THR A 23 -15.67 7.78 2.00
N ILE A 24 -15.41 6.80 1.14
CA ILE A 24 -14.87 7.02 -0.22
C ILE A 24 -15.82 7.91 -1.04
N ARG A 25 -17.13 7.61 -1.04
CA ARG A 25 -18.13 8.45 -1.74
C ARG A 25 -18.17 9.87 -1.20
N LYS A 26 -18.11 10.04 0.13
CA LYS A 26 -18.07 11.36 0.76
C LYS A 26 -16.83 12.16 0.33
N TRP A 27 -15.67 11.53 0.27
CA TRP A 27 -14.44 12.17 -0.20
C TRP A 27 -14.56 12.60 -1.67
N GLN A 28 -15.07 11.72 -2.55
CA GLN A 28 -15.29 12.08 -3.96
C GLN A 28 -16.28 13.24 -4.11
N ALA A 29 -17.38 13.24 -3.33
CA ALA A 29 -18.36 14.34 -3.33
C ALA A 29 -17.73 15.68 -2.89
N GLN A 30 -16.69 15.64 -2.07
CA GLN A 30 -15.87 16.80 -1.66
C GLN A 30 -14.79 17.18 -2.70
N GLY A 31 -14.74 16.53 -3.84
CA GLY A 31 -13.74 16.75 -4.88
C GLY A 31 -12.35 16.19 -4.55
N ILE A 32 -12.26 15.25 -3.61
CA ILE A 32 -10.99 14.60 -3.24
C ILE A 32 -10.71 13.47 -4.23
N GLN A 33 -9.52 13.48 -4.81
CA GLN A 33 -9.00 12.41 -5.65
C GLN A 33 -8.48 11.28 -4.78
N ILE A 34 -8.70 10.02 -5.19
CA ILE A 34 -8.39 8.84 -4.38
C ILE A 34 -7.59 7.85 -5.19
N VAL A 35 -6.53 7.31 -4.60
CA VAL A 35 -5.73 6.20 -5.13
C VAL A 35 -5.72 5.08 -4.11
N ILE A 36 -6.00 3.86 -4.55
CA ILE A 36 -5.99 2.66 -3.71
C ILE A 36 -4.80 1.80 -4.07
N ILE A 37 -4.00 1.40 -3.09
CA ILE A 37 -2.99 0.36 -3.25
C ILE A 37 -3.44 -0.84 -2.41
N HIS A 38 -3.52 -2.02 -3.01
CA HIS A 38 -3.90 -3.20 -2.25
C HIS A 38 -2.69 -4.04 -1.85
N GLY A 39 -2.82 -4.81 -0.79
CA GLY A 39 -1.94 -5.93 -0.45
C GLY A 39 -2.50 -7.23 -1.01
N GLY A 40 -2.07 -8.36 -0.44
CA GLY A 40 -2.54 -9.69 -0.85
C GLY A 40 -1.65 -10.81 -0.32
N GLY A 41 -0.87 -10.52 0.73
CA GLY A 41 0.12 -11.46 1.25
C GLY A 41 -0.46 -12.81 1.70
N HIS A 42 -1.71 -12.86 2.21
CA HIS A 42 -2.38 -14.11 2.57
C HIS A 42 -2.80 -14.89 1.31
N TYR A 43 -3.36 -14.23 0.29
CA TYR A 43 -3.70 -14.89 -0.99
C TYR A 43 -2.48 -15.51 -1.68
N ILE A 44 -1.34 -14.81 -1.63
CA ILE A 44 -0.08 -15.38 -2.14
C ILE A 44 0.31 -16.61 -1.31
N THR A 45 0.14 -16.56 0.02
CA THR A 45 0.46 -17.68 0.90
C THR A 45 -0.45 -18.88 0.63
N GLU A 46 -1.77 -18.67 0.52
CA GLU A 46 -2.74 -19.70 0.18
C GLU A 46 -2.42 -20.38 -1.17
N LEU A 47 -2.09 -19.58 -2.19
CA LEU A 47 -1.67 -20.12 -3.48
C LEU A 47 -0.37 -20.95 -3.34
N MET A 48 0.64 -20.45 -2.63
CA MET A 48 1.87 -21.20 -2.39
C MET A 48 1.60 -22.54 -1.68
N GLU A 49 0.70 -22.56 -0.69
CA GLU A 49 0.30 -23.77 0.02
C GLU A 49 -0.37 -24.79 -0.93
N GLN A 50 -1.29 -24.33 -1.79
CA GLN A 50 -1.93 -25.18 -2.81
C GLN A 50 -0.92 -25.81 -3.77
N PHE A 51 0.13 -25.09 -4.12
CA PHE A 51 1.24 -25.60 -4.95
C PHE A 51 2.36 -26.25 -4.14
N GLN A 52 2.17 -26.46 -2.83
CA GLN A 52 3.14 -27.09 -1.92
C GLN A 52 4.50 -26.36 -1.87
N ILE A 53 4.49 -25.04 -2.06
CA ILE A 53 5.68 -24.19 -2.03
C ILE A 53 5.82 -23.58 -0.63
N LYS A 54 6.97 -23.82 0.01
CA LYS A 54 7.24 -23.30 1.34
C LYS A 54 7.49 -21.80 1.33
N ARG A 55 6.66 -21.05 2.07
CA ARG A 55 6.88 -19.63 2.28
C ARG A 55 8.17 -19.36 3.06
N GLN A 56 8.99 -18.44 2.56
CA GLN A 56 10.20 -17.96 3.23
C GLN A 56 10.11 -16.43 3.41
N ILE A 57 10.46 -15.96 4.61
CA ILE A 57 10.50 -14.53 4.93
C ILE A 57 11.90 -14.19 5.43
N LYS A 58 12.52 -13.17 4.85
CA LYS A 58 13.78 -12.59 5.32
C LYS A 58 13.62 -11.09 5.50
N LYS A 59 14.02 -10.58 6.66
CA LYS A 59 13.91 -9.13 7.00
C LYS A 59 12.51 -8.53 6.76
N GLY A 60 11.46 -9.34 6.99
CA GLY A 60 10.07 -8.93 6.77
C GLY A 60 9.61 -8.96 5.31
N LEU A 61 10.46 -9.37 4.35
CA LEU A 61 10.15 -9.50 2.94
C LEU A 61 9.98 -10.97 2.56
N ARG A 62 9.05 -11.28 1.67
CA ARG A 62 8.86 -12.62 1.10
C ARG A 62 9.97 -12.89 0.10
N VAL A 63 10.81 -13.90 0.35
CA VAL A 63 11.75 -14.39 -0.65
C VAL A 63 10.94 -14.83 -1.88
N THR A 64 11.31 -14.32 -3.04
CA THR A 64 10.51 -14.41 -4.26
C THR A 64 11.39 -14.94 -5.39
N ASP A 65 11.47 -16.26 -5.50
CA ASP A 65 12.04 -16.92 -6.67
C ASP A 65 11.07 -16.80 -7.87
N GLU A 66 11.42 -17.36 -9.00
CA GLU A 66 10.62 -17.29 -10.23
C GLU A 66 9.21 -17.84 -10.02
N THR A 67 9.08 -19.02 -9.42
CA THR A 67 7.78 -19.63 -9.15
C THR A 67 6.94 -18.80 -8.18
N THR A 68 7.55 -18.32 -7.11
CA THR A 68 6.88 -17.44 -6.14
C THR A 68 6.45 -16.12 -6.78
N LEU A 69 7.23 -15.60 -7.74
CA LEU A 69 6.85 -14.40 -8.49
C LEU A 69 5.61 -14.64 -9.35
N GLU A 70 5.56 -15.77 -10.07
CA GLU A 70 4.37 -16.13 -10.87
C GLU A 70 3.13 -16.26 -9.99
N LEU A 71 3.21 -16.97 -8.86
CA LEU A 71 2.10 -17.07 -7.91
C LEU A 71 1.72 -15.70 -7.33
N THR A 72 2.68 -14.82 -7.10
CA THR A 72 2.43 -13.46 -6.64
C THR A 72 1.65 -12.66 -7.68
N LYS A 73 2.01 -12.73 -8.95
CA LYS A 73 1.26 -12.10 -10.05
C LYS A 73 -0.16 -12.68 -10.16
N MET A 74 -0.30 -14.01 -10.13
CA MET A 74 -1.60 -14.67 -10.18
C MET A 74 -2.52 -14.23 -9.03
N ALA A 75 -2.02 -14.22 -7.79
CA ALA A 75 -2.79 -13.78 -6.64
C ALA A 75 -3.19 -12.31 -6.73
N LEU A 76 -2.23 -11.43 -7.00
CA LEU A 76 -2.48 -9.99 -6.96
C LEU A 76 -3.32 -9.49 -8.14
N LEU A 77 -3.00 -9.93 -9.36
CA LEU A 77 -3.67 -9.47 -10.58
C LEU A 77 -4.91 -10.29 -10.93
N GLY A 78 -4.89 -11.60 -10.65
CA GLY A 78 -5.98 -12.50 -11.02
C GLY A 78 -7.05 -12.68 -9.93
N GLN A 79 -6.73 -12.44 -8.67
CA GLN A 79 -7.67 -12.68 -7.57
C GLN A 79 -7.99 -11.40 -6.78
N VAL A 80 -6.99 -10.74 -6.20
CA VAL A 80 -7.23 -9.60 -5.29
C VAL A 80 -7.73 -8.38 -6.04
N GLN A 81 -7.05 -7.97 -7.08
CA GLN A 81 -7.37 -6.75 -7.83
C GLN A 81 -8.75 -6.82 -8.51
N PRO A 82 -9.13 -7.90 -9.24
CA PRO A 82 -10.46 -8.02 -9.83
C PRO A 82 -11.56 -8.02 -8.77
N ARG A 83 -11.35 -8.69 -7.63
CA ARG A 83 -12.30 -8.68 -6.51
C ARG A 83 -12.55 -7.28 -5.97
N LEU A 84 -11.49 -6.50 -5.74
CA LEU A 84 -11.62 -5.12 -5.28
C LEU A 84 -12.33 -4.24 -6.32
N VAL A 85 -11.95 -4.35 -7.59
CA VAL A 85 -12.62 -3.61 -8.67
C VAL A 85 -14.12 -3.90 -8.69
N SER A 86 -14.50 -5.18 -8.61
CA SER A 86 -15.91 -5.57 -8.55
C SER A 86 -16.64 -4.99 -7.33
N LEU A 87 -16.01 -4.98 -6.16
CA LEU A 87 -16.59 -4.38 -4.95
C LEU A 87 -16.81 -2.87 -5.12
N PHE A 88 -15.80 -2.15 -5.63
CA PHE A 88 -15.93 -0.71 -5.89
C PHE A 88 -17.03 -0.41 -6.91
N GLN A 89 -17.13 -1.21 -7.98
CA GLN A 89 -18.19 -1.05 -9.00
C GLN A 89 -19.60 -1.30 -8.42
N LYS A 90 -19.77 -2.33 -7.58
CA LYS A 90 -21.05 -2.61 -6.89
C LYS A 90 -21.50 -1.44 -6.01
N GLU A 91 -20.56 -0.68 -5.48
CA GLU A 91 -20.80 0.51 -4.66
C GLU A 91 -20.98 1.81 -5.50
N GLY A 92 -21.11 1.70 -6.83
CA GLY A 92 -21.32 2.83 -7.74
C GLY A 92 -20.08 3.70 -7.98
N LEU A 93 -18.89 3.21 -7.57
CA LEU A 93 -17.62 3.90 -7.79
C LEU A 93 -17.03 3.51 -9.16
N GLN A 94 -16.04 4.28 -9.62
CA GLN A 94 -15.42 4.05 -10.93
C GLN A 94 -13.94 3.64 -10.77
N PRO A 95 -13.65 2.39 -10.37
CA PRO A 95 -12.29 1.91 -10.25
C PRO A 95 -11.64 1.71 -11.61
N VAL A 96 -10.31 1.83 -11.67
CA VAL A 96 -9.48 1.41 -12.79
C VAL A 96 -8.32 0.54 -12.26
N SER A 97 -8.23 -0.68 -12.77
CA SER A 97 -7.13 -1.60 -12.47
C SER A 97 -5.83 -1.10 -13.06
N LEU A 98 -4.81 -0.92 -12.24
CA LEU A 98 -3.48 -0.55 -12.70
C LEU A 98 -2.41 -1.42 -12.03
N HIS A 99 -1.34 -1.68 -12.76
CA HIS A 99 -0.17 -2.43 -12.31
C HIS A 99 1.10 -1.95 -13.03
N ALA A 100 2.24 -2.47 -12.69
CA ALA A 100 3.53 -2.06 -13.24
C ALA A 100 3.59 -2.07 -14.79
N GLY A 101 2.91 -3.03 -15.44
CA GLY A 101 2.86 -3.13 -16.91
C GLY A 101 1.99 -2.07 -17.59
N CYS A 102 1.17 -1.31 -16.84
CA CYS A 102 0.39 -0.21 -17.39
C CYS A 102 1.28 1.02 -17.56
N ASP A 103 1.81 1.22 -18.75
CA ASP A 103 2.68 2.35 -19.09
C ASP A 103 3.84 2.54 -18.07
N GLN A 104 4.45 1.44 -17.68
CA GLN A 104 5.53 1.39 -16.67
C GLN A 104 5.19 2.17 -15.39
N LEU A 105 3.93 2.04 -14.92
CA LEU A 105 3.44 2.79 -13.77
C LEU A 105 4.37 2.74 -12.55
N ILE A 106 4.92 1.56 -12.25
CA ILE A 106 5.84 1.35 -11.14
C ILE A 106 7.14 0.75 -11.68
N GLN A 107 8.14 1.59 -11.88
CA GLN A 107 9.48 1.11 -12.20
C GLN A 107 10.22 0.70 -10.94
N GLY A 108 10.99 -0.37 -11.03
CA GLY A 108 11.71 -0.92 -9.90
C GLY A 108 13.09 -1.49 -10.28
N LYS A 109 13.87 -1.80 -9.25
CA LYS A 109 15.09 -2.59 -9.36
C LYS A 109 15.11 -3.66 -8.28
N VAL A 110 15.79 -4.77 -8.55
CA VAL A 110 16.00 -5.84 -7.57
C VAL A 110 16.80 -5.30 -6.37
N ILE A 111 16.41 -5.69 -5.16
CA ILE A 111 17.12 -5.29 -3.93
C ILE A 111 18.40 -6.11 -3.75
N ASN A 112 18.26 -7.43 -3.71
CA ASN A 112 19.34 -8.40 -3.54
C ASN A 112 18.87 -9.76 -4.07
N TYR A 113 19.24 -10.07 -5.30
CA TYR A 113 18.78 -11.30 -5.97
C TYR A 113 19.23 -12.56 -5.24
N ALA A 114 20.48 -12.60 -4.78
CA ALA A 114 21.03 -13.79 -4.12
C ALA A 114 20.32 -14.14 -2.79
N GLU A 115 19.81 -13.14 -2.08
CA GLU A 115 19.16 -13.34 -0.78
C GLU A 115 17.63 -13.40 -0.90
N LEU A 116 17.02 -12.62 -1.81
CA LEU A 116 15.58 -12.35 -1.85
C LEU A 116 14.92 -12.72 -3.18
N GLY A 117 15.70 -13.04 -4.22
CA GLY A 117 15.19 -13.25 -5.57
C GLY A 117 14.63 -11.96 -6.18
N TYR A 118 13.47 -12.05 -6.80
CA TYR A 118 12.79 -10.95 -7.51
C TYR A 118 12.04 -9.98 -6.59
N VAL A 119 12.56 -9.75 -5.40
CA VAL A 119 12.06 -8.67 -4.54
C VAL A 119 12.65 -7.35 -4.99
N GLY A 120 11.78 -6.37 -5.25
CA GLY A 120 12.15 -5.08 -5.77
C GLY A 120 11.94 -3.92 -4.80
N GLN A 121 12.58 -2.80 -5.14
CA GLN A 121 12.28 -1.48 -4.61
C GLN A 121 11.87 -0.54 -5.72
N VAL A 122 10.99 0.41 -5.44
CA VAL A 122 10.51 1.40 -6.40
C VAL A 122 11.62 2.40 -6.76
N THR A 123 11.88 2.59 -8.05
CA THR A 123 12.82 3.59 -8.56
C THR A 123 12.13 4.81 -9.16
N ALA A 124 10.98 4.62 -9.83
CA ALA A 124 10.17 5.70 -10.38
C ALA A 124 8.68 5.33 -10.42
N ILE A 125 7.83 6.34 -10.42
CA ILE A 125 6.37 6.24 -10.60
C ILE A 125 5.96 7.10 -11.78
N ASN A 126 5.20 6.53 -12.71
CA ASN A 126 4.55 7.31 -13.76
C ASN A 126 3.33 8.04 -13.18
N HIS A 127 3.58 9.17 -12.52
CA HIS A 127 2.55 9.98 -11.90
C HIS A 127 1.62 10.67 -12.93
N GLN A 128 2.04 10.78 -14.19
CA GLN A 128 1.21 11.34 -15.26
C GLN A 128 0.02 10.43 -15.56
N LEU A 129 0.26 9.11 -15.63
CA LEU A 129 -0.83 8.13 -15.78
C LEU A 129 -1.84 8.23 -14.63
N LEU A 130 -1.35 8.34 -13.38
CA LEU A 130 -2.24 8.49 -12.22
C LEU A 130 -3.07 9.75 -12.29
N LYS A 131 -2.44 10.90 -12.60
CA LYS A 131 -3.15 12.18 -12.74
C LYS A 131 -4.21 12.12 -13.84
N LEU A 132 -3.90 11.50 -14.99
CA LEU A 132 -4.85 11.30 -16.06
C LEU A 132 -6.10 10.55 -15.58
N GLN A 133 -5.93 9.42 -14.90
CA GLN A 133 -7.06 8.63 -14.40
C GLN A 133 -7.88 9.41 -13.35
N MET A 134 -7.22 10.06 -12.40
CA MET A 134 -7.88 10.84 -11.37
C MET A 134 -8.64 12.06 -11.94
N ASN A 135 -8.12 12.71 -12.97
CA ASN A 135 -8.80 13.83 -13.64
C ASN A 135 -10.10 13.37 -14.33
N HIS A 136 -10.17 12.11 -14.78
CA HIS A 136 -11.38 11.47 -15.27
C HIS A 136 -12.27 10.89 -14.15
N ARG A 137 -12.07 11.32 -12.90
CA ARG A 137 -12.79 10.86 -11.70
C ARG A 137 -12.74 9.35 -11.46
N LYS A 138 -11.74 8.65 -12.04
CA LYS A 138 -11.48 7.24 -11.77
C LYS A 138 -10.74 7.09 -10.44
N ILE A 139 -10.91 5.93 -9.82
CA ILE A 139 -10.16 5.50 -8.64
C ILE A 139 -9.13 4.47 -9.10
N PRO A 140 -7.84 4.82 -9.24
CA PRO A 140 -6.79 3.83 -9.49
C PRO A 140 -6.75 2.79 -8.36
N VAL A 141 -6.87 1.51 -8.71
CA VAL A 141 -6.68 0.35 -7.81
C VAL A 141 -5.42 -0.36 -8.26
N ILE A 142 -4.36 -0.30 -7.46
CA ILE A 142 -2.99 -0.60 -7.88
C ILE A 142 -2.46 -1.83 -7.15
N ALA A 143 -1.94 -2.79 -7.92
CA ALA A 143 -1.21 -3.94 -7.40
C ALA A 143 0.25 -3.56 -7.10
N PRO A 144 0.84 -4.01 -5.97
CA PRO A 144 2.19 -3.66 -5.56
C PRO A 144 3.25 -4.52 -6.27
N LEU A 145 3.26 -4.46 -7.57
CA LEU A 145 4.24 -5.07 -8.45
C LEU A 145 5.04 -3.97 -9.16
N GLY A 146 6.32 -4.19 -9.37
CA GLY A 146 7.18 -3.31 -10.16
C GLY A 146 7.65 -3.99 -11.43
N ILE A 147 8.22 -3.21 -12.34
CA ILE A 147 8.89 -3.70 -13.54
C ILE A 147 10.24 -3.02 -13.70
N THR A 148 11.26 -3.77 -14.10
CA THR A 148 12.57 -3.20 -14.43
C THR A 148 12.55 -2.63 -15.86
N LYS A 149 13.60 -1.92 -16.27
CA LYS A 149 13.70 -1.34 -17.62
C LYS A 149 13.71 -2.41 -18.73
N ASP A 150 14.22 -3.59 -18.41
CA ASP A 150 14.31 -4.75 -19.29
C ASP A 150 13.08 -5.67 -19.21
N GLY A 151 12.03 -5.25 -18.49
CA GLY A 151 10.75 -5.95 -18.48
C GLY A 151 10.60 -7.02 -17.39
N GLN A 152 11.58 -7.20 -16.50
CA GLN A 152 11.48 -8.15 -15.39
C GLN A 152 10.50 -7.64 -14.33
N TRP A 153 9.49 -8.45 -13.98
CA TRP A 153 8.54 -8.16 -12.90
C TRP A 153 9.18 -8.36 -11.53
N LEU A 154 8.73 -7.56 -10.58
CA LEU A 154 9.23 -7.55 -9.21
C LEU A 154 8.09 -7.56 -8.20
N ASN A 155 8.24 -8.35 -7.14
CA ASN A 155 7.39 -8.29 -5.96
C ASN A 155 7.87 -7.13 -5.07
N ILE A 156 7.02 -6.13 -4.84
CA ILE A 156 7.36 -4.94 -4.04
C ILE A 156 6.44 -4.85 -2.81
N ASN A 157 6.99 -4.37 -1.70
CA ASN A 157 6.19 -4.14 -0.50
C ASN A 157 5.10 -3.09 -0.74
N ALA A 158 3.85 -3.41 -0.41
CA ALA A 158 2.70 -2.55 -0.66
C ALA A 158 2.76 -1.21 0.12
N ASP A 159 3.34 -1.19 1.31
CA ASP A 159 3.54 0.05 2.07
C ASP A 159 4.55 0.95 1.37
N GLU A 160 5.62 0.37 0.80
CA GLU A 160 6.60 1.11 -0.01
C GLU A 160 5.95 1.70 -1.27
N VAL A 161 5.21 0.89 -2.04
CA VAL A 161 4.50 1.37 -3.24
C VAL A 161 3.57 2.52 -2.88
N ALA A 162 2.80 2.39 -1.81
CA ALA A 162 1.87 3.42 -1.36
C ALA A 162 2.58 4.74 -1.00
N CYS A 163 3.71 4.66 -0.29
CA CYS A 163 4.50 5.83 0.06
C CYS A 163 5.13 6.51 -1.15
N LYS A 164 5.70 5.73 -2.07
CA LYS A 164 6.29 6.25 -3.30
C LYS A 164 5.26 6.91 -4.22
N ILE A 165 4.08 6.29 -4.37
CA ILE A 165 2.96 6.89 -5.11
C ILE A 165 2.51 8.17 -4.42
N ALA A 166 2.23 8.15 -3.11
CA ALA A 166 1.78 9.32 -2.37
C ALA A 166 2.77 10.50 -2.50
N SER A 167 4.07 10.21 -2.41
CA SER A 167 5.12 11.21 -2.59
C SER A 167 5.16 11.75 -4.03
N SER A 168 5.06 10.89 -5.04
CA SER A 168 5.16 11.28 -6.46
C SER A 168 4.01 12.19 -6.92
N ILE A 169 2.83 12.05 -6.31
CA ILE A 169 1.65 12.89 -6.59
C ILE A 169 1.43 13.99 -5.55
N GLN A 170 2.33 14.14 -4.57
CA GLN A 170 2.24 15.11 -3.47
C GLN A 170 0.91 15.02 -2.73
N ALA A 171 0.55 13.82 -2.29
CA ALA A 171 -0.73 13.55 -1.65
C ALA A 171 -0.90 14.37 -0.35
N ASP A 172 -2.13 14.82 -0.10
CA ASP A 172 -2.46 15.51 1.15
C ASP A 172 -2.49 14.53 2.33
N GLU A 173 -3.01 13.31 2.11
CA GLU A 173 -3.04 12.28 3.14
C GLU A 173 -2.70 10.90 2.56
N LEU A 174 -1.91 10.14 3.32
CA LEU A 174 -1.65 8.73 3.09
C LEU A 174 -2.26 7.93 4.25
N PHE A 175 -3.13 6.98 3.94
CA PHE A 175 -3.71 6.03 4.90
C PHE A 175 -3.02 4.68 4.73
N LEU A 176 -2.32 4.22 5.77
CA LEU A 176 -1.73 2.88 5.85
C LEU A 176 -2.64 2.01 6.72
N LEU A 177 -3.59 1.30 6.10
CA LEU A 177 -4.48 0.42 6.84
C LEU A 177 -3.75 -0.85 7.26
N THR A 178 -3.96 -1.21 8.52
CA THR A 178 -3.32 -2.33 9.20
C THR A 178 -4.35 -3.01 10.11
N ASP A 179 -3.94 -4.03 10.84
CA ASP A 179 -4.76 -4.83 11.77
C ASP A 179 -4.99 -4.16 13.14
N VAL A 180 -4.30 -3.04 13.40
CA VAL A 180 -4.41 -2.31 14.67
C VAL A 180 -4.96 -0.90 14.46
N PRO A 181 -5.67 -0.33 15.47
CA PRO A 181 -6.25 1.02 15.35
C PRO A 181 -5.23 2.16 15.24
N GLY A 182 -3.95 1.91 15.50
CA GLY A 182 -2.92 2.95 15.46
C GLY A 182 -1.66 2.57 16.21
N ILE A 183 -0.92 3.57 16.67
CA ILE A 183 0.28 3.42 17.50
C ILE A 183 -0.13 3.51 18.97
N LYS A 184 0.40 2.61 19.79
CA LYS A 184 0.09 2.50 21.21
C LYS A 184 1.31 2.88 22.06
N GLU A 185 1.10 3.72 23.07
CA GLU A 185 2.07 4.05 24.11
C GLU A 185 1.38 3.92 25.48
N ASN A 186 1.97 3.24 26.44
CA ASN A 186 1.42 3.06 27.78
C ASN A 186 -0.05 2.60 27.81
N ASN A 187 -0.39 1.63 26.97
CA ASN A 187 -1.75 1.11 26.79
C ASN A 187 -2.78 2.11 26.22
N GLN A 188 -2.38 3.29 25.76
CA GLN A 188 -3.25 4.28 25.13
C GLN A 188 -2.93 4.45 23.63
N TRP A 189 -3.97 4.57 22.79
CA TRP A 189 -3.82 4.85 21.38
C TRP A 189 -3.48 6.33 21.18
N LEU A 190 -2.35 6.58 20.50
CA LEU A 190 -1.91 7.94 20.18
C LEU A 190 -2.73 8.49 19.02
N LYS A 191 -3.41 9.63 19.22
CA LYS A 191 -4.21 10.27 18.16
C LYS A 191 -3.35 11.03 17.15
N ARG A 192 -2.27 11.65 17.60
CA ARG A 192 -1.36 12.45 16.76
C ARG A 192 0.06 12.37 17.32
N ILE A 193 1.02 12.21 16.41
CA ILE A 193 2.45 12.27 16.72
C ILE A 193 3.20 12.97 15.58
N ASN A 194 4.43 13.40 15.86
CA ASN A 194 5.36 13.93 14.88
C ASN A 194 6.54 12.95 14.66
N LEU A 195 7.41 13.26 13.70
CA LEU A 195 8.57 12.41 13.38
C LEU A 195 9.53 12.24 14.56
N SER A 196 9.75 13.29 15.39
CA SER A 196 10.65 13.18 16.56
C SER A 196 10.10 12.21 17.61
N LYS A 197 8.79 12.19 17.83
CA LYS A 197 8.15 11.23 18.75
C LYS A 197 8.31 9.79 18.24
N ILE A 198 8.26 9.55 16.92
CA ILE A 198 8.52 8.21 16.33
C ILE A 198 9.91 7.69 16.70
N GLU A 199 10.94 8.53 16.51
CA GLU A 199 12.32 8.12 16.81
C GLU A 199 12.49 7.85 18.32
N MET A 200 11.87 8.66 19.17
CA MET A 200 11.88 8.42 20.62
C MET A 200 11.21 7.07 20.97
N LEU A 201 10.03 6.77 20.42
CA LEU A 201 9.32 5.51 20.69
C LEU A 201 10.08 4.28 20.17
N LYS A 202 10.81 4.41 19.06
CA LYS A 202 11.71 3.35 18.57
C LYS A 202 12.87 3.11 19.52
N ASN A 203 13.55 4.17 19.97
CA ASN A 203 14.69 4.07 20.87
C ASN A 203 14.31 3.49 22.24
N GLN A 204 13.08 3.70 22.68
CA GLN A 204 12.52 3.12 23.89
C GLN A 204 11.96 1.69 23.71
N ASN A 205 12.11 1.09 22.52
CA ASN A 205 11.56 -0.24 22.19
C ASN A 205 10.02 -0.37 22.40
N ILE A 206 9.30 0.75 22.41
CA ILE A 206 7.83 0.76 22.52
C ILE A 206 7.21 0.32 21.19
N ILE A 207 7.87 0.65 20.07
CA ILE A 207 7.49 0.23 18.73
C ILE A 207 8.35 -0.93 18.28
N THR A 208 7.73 -2.07 18.00
CA THR A 208 8.42 -3.30 17.64
C THR A 208 7.78 -3.98 16.41
N GLY A 209 8.46 -4.99 15.86
CA GLY A 209 7.94 -5.88 14.83
C GLY A 209 7.49 -5.17 13.54
N GLY A 210 6.34 -5.57 13.04
CA GLY A 210 5.80 -5.09 11.75
C GLY A 210 5.41 -3.60 11.71
N MET A 211 5.37 -2.91 12.86
CA MET A 211 5.11 -1.47 12.89
C MET A 211 6.34 -0.65 12.44
N ILE A 212 7.56 -1.13 12.70
CA ILE A 212 8.80 -0.42 12.32
C ILE A 212 8.87 -0.14 10.81
N PRO A 213 8.68 -1.12 9.90
CA PRO A 213 8.65 -0.85 8.46
C PRO A 213 7.59 0.18 8.07
N LYS A 214 6.39 0.13 8.65
CA LYS A 214 5.31 1.09 8.38
C LYS A 214 5.70 2.51 8.77
N LEU A 215 6.35 2.68 9.90
CA LEU A 215 6.81 3.99 10.35
C LEU A 215 7.98 4.53 9.52
N ASN A 216 8.86 3.64 9.04
CA ASN A 216 9.89 4.04 8.09
C ASN A 216 9.28 4.53 6.78
N SER A 217 8.26 3.82 6.28
CA SER A 217 7.49 4.23 5.11
C SER A 217 6.76 5.56 5.34
N ALA A 218 6.13 5.74 6.50
CA ALA A 218 5.48 7.01 6.88
C ALA A 218 6.48 8.18 6.94
N LYS A 219 7.63 7.97 7.58
CA LYS A 219 8.71 8.95 7.62
C LYS A 219 9.18 9.34 6.22
N TYR A 220 9.41 8.33 5.36
CA TYR A 220 9.77 8.59 3.97
C TYR A 220 8.73 9.48 3.27
N ALA A 221 7.45 9.14 3.36
CA ALA A 221 6.37 9.88 2.70
C ALA A 221 6.32 11.34 3.17
N LEU A 222 6.40 11.59 4.48
CA LEU A 222 6.39 12.95 5.05
C LEU A 222 7.60 13.77 4.59
N LEU A 223 8.80 13.20 4.59
CA LEU A 223 10.02 13.88 4.12
C LEU A 223 10.01 14.15 2.60
N HIS A 224 9.11 13.50 1.84
CA HIS A 224 8.97 13.66 0.40
C HIS A 224 7.64 14.32 -0.01
N GLY A 225 7.08 15.17 0.86
CA GLY A 225 6.01 16.10 0.50
C GLY A 225 4.58 15.64 0.78
N VAL A 226 4.36 14.45 1.34
CA VAL A 226 3.05 14.06 1.86
C VAL A 226 2.76 14.85 3.13
N LYS A 227 1.59 15.50 3.24
CA LYS A 227 1.30 16.39 4.38
C LYS A 227 1.03 15.66 5.69
N SER A 228 0.40 14.47 5.62
CA SER A 228 0.18 13.63 6.79
C SER A 228 0.02 12.16 6.43
N VAL A 229 0.41 11.29 7.34
CA VAL A 229 0.20 9.84 7.23
C VAL A 229 -0.68 9.37 8.36
N ASN A 230 -1.69 8.56 8.06
CA ASN A 230 -2.62 7.99 9.02
C ASN A 230 -2.37 6.48 9.11
N ILE A 231 -2.09 5.98 10.31
CA ILE A 231 -2.02 4.53 10.59
C ILE A 231 -3.27 4.14 11.37
N ASN A 232 -4.08 3.27 10.81
CA ASN A 232 -5.31 2.80 11.45
C ASN A 232 -5.79 1.47 10.81
N ASN A 233 -6.86 0.90 11.35
CA ASN A 233 -7.48 -0.31 10.82
C ASN A 233 -8.67 -0.02 9.88
N ASN A 234 -9.09 1.23 9.77
CA ASN A 234 -10.15 1.67 8.84
C ASN A 234 -10.02 3.16 8.53
N ILE A 235 -10.70 3.66 7.48
CA ILE A 235 -10.62 5.07 7.07
C ILE A 235 -11.68 5.98 7.70
N HIS A 236 -12.65 5.42 8.40
CA HIS A 236 -13.77 6.17 8.98
C HIS A 236 -13.62 6.41 10.48
N CYS A 237 -12.65 5.82 11.15
CA CYS A 237 -12.32 6.03 12.55
C CYS A 237 -10.98 6.74 12.73
N PHE A 238 -10.78 7.26 13.92
CA PHE A 238 -9.52 7.89 14.29
C PHE A 238 -8.44 6.83 14.48
N GLY A 239 -7.34 6.98 13.75
CA GLY A 239 -6.10 6.26 13.96
C GLY A 239 -5.03 7.18 14.52
N THR A 240 -3.75 6.82 14.34
CA THR A 240 -2.64 7.72 14.64
C THR A 240 -2.29 8.54 13.41
N LYS A 241 -2.51 9.86 13.48
CA LYS A 241 -2.06 10.81 12.46
C LYS A 241 -0.63 11.24 12.74
N ILE A 242 0.22 11.09 11.72
CA ILE A 242 1.64 11.46 11.76
C ILE A 242 1.86 12.69 10.88
N THR A 243 2.57 13.68 11.40
CA THR A 243 2.98 14.89 10.67
C THR A 243 4.49 15.08 10.77
N ALA A 244 5.04 15.94 9.93
CA ALA A 244 6.44 16.34 10.00
C ALA A 244 6.75 17.06 11.33
#